data_3e8604b71da9a1296dc687eddde9d041
#
_entry.id   3e8604b71da9a1296dc687eddde9d041
#
_cell.length_a   1.000
_cell.length_b   1.000
_cell.length_c   1.000
_cell.angle_alpha   90.00
_cell.angle_beta   90.00
_cell.angle_gamma   90.00
#
_symmetry.space_group_name_H-M   'P 1'
#
loop_
_entity.id
_entity.type
_entity.pdbx_description
1 polymer ?
#
loop_
_entity_poly.entity_id
_entity_poly.type
_entity_poly.pdbx_seq_one_letter_code
_entity_poly.pdbx_strand_id
1 'polypeptide(L)'
;LTVTERAAASRALGVEVERMRAENPELSGVRTEDIKAAIISEQTGRKVSGKTIQRQESLARKIEERLTPQWREAALADALSADAVGILADLDSDAQDRLHATWRAQPLGKKETTEFLKKSTAEPAAEEDVKGPAPKPAAALASALRALRRYESKAENPPSGLDRQVLEKISRTASRLLGRI
;
A
#
# COMPACT_ATOMS: atom_id res chain seq x y z
N LEU A 1 -14.73 0.35 19.49
CA LEU A 1 -13.63 1.24 19.12
C LEU A 1 -13.04 0.82 17.78
N THR A 2 -12.89 1.76 16.86
CA THR A 2 -12.18 1.61 15.60
C THR A 2 -10.68 1.35 15.83
N VAL A 3 -9.95 0.96 14.80
CA VAL A 3 -8.47 0.77 14.89
C VAL A 3 -7.78 2.07 15.26
N THR A 4 -8.24 3.19 14.68
CA THR A 4 -7.69 4.53 14.95
C THR A 4 -7.95 4.99 16.38
N GLU A 5 -9.13 4.77 16.91
CA GLU A 5 -9.46 5.08 18.32
C GLU A 5 -8.65 4.23 19.30
N ARG A 6 -8.47 2.94 19.02
CA ARG A 6 -7.61 2.06 19.84
C ARG A 6 -6.15 2.50 19.82
N ALA A 7 -5.65 2.90 18.66
CA ALA A 7 -4.28 3.40 18.57
C ALA A 7 -4.09 4.75 19.26
N ALA A 8 -5.09 5.64 19.19
CA ALA A 8 -5.06 6.91 19.93
C ALA A 8 -5.06 6.65 21.45
N ALA A 9 -5.92 5.76 21.93
CA ALA A 9 -5.93 5.34 23.33
C ALA A 9 -4.58 4.72 23.75
N SER A 10 -4.00 3.85 22.91
CA SER A 10 -2.69 3.26 23.18
C SER A 10 -1.56 4.30 23.24
N ARG A 11 -1.61 5.34 22.39
CA ARG A 11 -0.62 6.44 22.45
C ARG A 11 -0.77 7.28 23.73
N ALA A 12 -1.99 7.57 24.13
CA ALA A 12 -2.25 8.29 25.37
C ALA A 12 -1.66 7.57 26.60
N LEU A 13 -1.69 6.22 26.60
CA LEU A 13 -1.03 5.41 27.62
C LEU A 13 0.49 5.53 27.65
N GLY A 14 1.12 6.09 26.61
CA GLY A 14 2.56 6.28 26.57
C GLY A 14 3.08 7.13 27.73
N VAL A 15 2.38 8.22 28.05
CA VAL A 15 2.71 9.10 29.17
C VAL A 15 2.61 8.36 30.50
N GLU A 16 1.57 7.55 30.66
CA GLU A 16 1.37 6.73 31.86
C GLU A 16 2.47 5.69 32.04
N VAL A 17 2.88 5.04 30.95
CA VAL A 17 3.98 4.08 30.97
C VAL A 17 5.30 4.73 31.41
N GLU A 18 5.61 5.94 30.92
CA GLU A 18 6.80 6.67 31.37
C GLU A 18 6.74 7.05 32.84
N ARG A 19 5.55 7.44 33.33
CA ARG A 19 5.33 7.69 34.77
C ARG A 19 5.57 6.41 35.58
N MET A 20 4.98 5.29 35.18
CA MET A 20 5.13 3.99 35.86
C MET A 20 6.59 3.54 35.88
N ARG A 21 7.37 3.79 34.83
CA ARG A 21 8.81 3.48 34.81
C ARG A 21 9.62 4.34 35.76
N ALA A 22 9.25 5.61 35.89
CA ALA A 22 9.91 6.52 36.83
C ALA A 22 9.65 6.10 38.29
N GLU A 23 8.45 5.60 38.58
CA GLU A 23 8.05 5.12 39.92
C GLU A 23 8.54 3.70 40.22
N ASN A 24 8.73 2.86 39.18
CA ASN A 24 9.11 1.46 39.33
C ASN A 24 10.27 1.08 38.41
N PRO A 25 11.53 1.10 38.92
CA PRO A 25 12.73 0.75 38.12
C PRO A 25 12.71 -0.67 37.54
N GLU A 26 11.96 -1.61 38.10
CA GLU A 26 11.86 -2.97 37.58
C GLU A 26 11.21 -3.02 36.19
N LEU A 27 10.44 -2.00 35.82
CA LEU A 27 9.83 -1.87 34.50
C LEU A 27 10.80 -1.36 33.43
N SER A 28 12.05 -0.98 33.80
CA SER A 28 13.05 -0.42 32.87
C SER A 28 13.39 -1.36 31.69
N GLY A 29 13.37 -2.68 31.91
CA GLY A 29 13.66 -3.70 30.89
C GLY A 29 12.43 -4.22 30.15
N VAL A 30 11.22 -3.80 30.54
CA VAL A 30 9.98 -4.28 29.92
C VAL A 30 9.60 -3.40 28.73
N ARG A 31 9.19 -4.01 27.61
CA ARG A 31 8.79 -3.26 26.42
C ARG A 31 7.54 -2.41 26.70
N THR A 32 7.52 -1.21 26.15
CA THR A 32 6.39 -0.27 26.29
C THR A 32 5.06 -0.90 25.89
N GLU A 33 5.05 -1.66 24.79
CA GLU A 33 3.85 -2.33 24.29
C GLU A 33 3.33 -3.41 25.23
N ASP A 34 4.21 -4.07 25.97
CA ASP A 34 3.82 -5.10 26.94
C ASP A 34 3.20 -4.46 28.20
N ILE A 35 3.75 -3.32 28.65
CA ILE A 35 3.17 -2.54 29.76
C ILE A 35 1.79 -2.00 29.35
N LYS A 36 1.66 -1.39 28.17
CA LYS A 36 0.36 -0.93 27.63
C LYS A 36 -0.65 -2.07 27.52
N ALA A 37 -0.20 -3.24 27.07
CA ALA A 37 -1.05 -4.42 26.95
C ALA A 37 -1.55 -4.91 28.32
N ALA A 38 -0.71 -4.85 29.36
CA ALA A 38 -1.11 -5.18 30.72
C ALA A 38 -2.18 -4.21 31.24
N ILE A 39 -1.96 -2.90 31.10
CA ILE A 39 -2.92 -1.86 31.50
C ILE A 39 -4.28 -2.07 30.81
N ILE A 40 -4.28 -2.25 29.47
CA ILE A 40 -5.51 -2.44 28.71
C ILE A 40 -6.21 -3.74 29.10
N SER A 41 -5.44 -4.82 29.35
CA SER A 41 -6.01 -6.09 29.76
C SER A 41 -6.71 -5.99 31.13
N GLU A 42 -6.10 -5.29 32.08
CA GLU A 42 -6.65 -5.03 33.39
C GLU A 42 -7.93 -4.19 33.31
N GLN A 43 -7.91 -3.08 32.56
CA GLN A 43 -9.04 -2.17 32.43
C GLN A 43 -10.22 -2.79 31.67
N THR A 44 -9.97 -3.65 30.70
CA THR A 44 -11.03 -4.20 29.83
C THR A 44 -11.46 -5.61 30.20
N GLY A 45 -10.73 -6.29 31.08
CA GLY A 45 -10.93 -7.70 31.41
C GLY A 45 -10.61 -8.65 30.23
N ARG A 46 -10.04 -8.15 29.14
CA ARG A 46 -9.68 -8.93 27.94
C ARG A 46 -8.18 -9.02 27.80
N LYS A 47 -7.67 -10.24 27.63
CA LYS A 47 -6.23 -10.46 27.41
C LYS A 47 -5.78 -9.86 26.09
N VAL A 48 -4.93 -8.85 26.14
CA VAL A 48 -4.28 -8.19 25.01
C VAL A 48 -2.78 -8.48 25.09
N SER A 49 -2.10 -8.64 23.95
CA SER A 49 -0.65 -8.83 23.91
C SER A 49 0.05 -7.56 23.42
N GLY A 50 1.31 -7.34 23.82
CA GLY A 50 2.13 -6.25 23.30
C GLY A 50 2.26 -6.28 21.78
N LYS A 51 2.31 -7.47 21.18
CA LYS A 51 2.31 -7.64 19.72
C LYS A 51 1.02 -7.10 19.07
N THR A 52 -0.12 -7.23 19.74
CA THR A 52 -1.40 -6.67 19.27
C THR A 52 -1.35 -5.15 19.31
N ILE A 53 -0.83 -4.57 20.39
CA ILE A 53 -0.65 -3.12 20.52
C ILE A 53 0.27 -2.58 19.41
N GLN A 54 1.43 -3.20 19.23
CA GLN A 54 2.39 -2.83 18.18
C GLN A 54 1.75 -2.84 16.79
N ARG A 55 0.95 -3.87 16.47
CA ARG A 55 0.25 -3.97 15.19
C ARG A 55 -0.77 -2.85 15.01
N GLN A 56 -1.53 -2.52 16.06
CA GLN A 56 -2.52 -1.46 16.00
C GLN A 56 -1.87 -0.09 15.82
N GLU A 57 -0.81 0.20 16.54
CA GLU A 57 -0.05 1.46 16.41
C GLU A 57 0.61 1.59 15.03
N SER A 58 1.20 0.50 14.52
CA SER A 58 1.77 0.46 13.17
C SER A 58 0.71 0.70 12.09
N LEU A 59 -0.48 0.10 12.24
CA LEU A 59 -1.59 0.30 11.30
C LEU A 59 -2.08 1.74 11.33
N ALA A 60 -2.25 2.33 12.52
CA ALA A 60 -2.65 3.73 12.64
C ALA A 60 -1.61 4.70 12.03
N ARG A 61 -0.33 4.42 12.22
CA ARG A 61 0.74 5.20 11.58
C ARG A 61 0.66 5.13 10.06
N LYS A 62 0.43 3.93 9.50
CA LYS A 62 0.22 3.78 8.05
C LYS A 62 -0.98 4.61 7.55
N ILE A 63 -2.10 4.60 8.30
CA ILE A 63 -3.28 5.41 7.95
C ILE A 63 -2.92 6.90 7.94
N GLU A 64 -2.20 7.38 8.94
CA GLU A 64 -1.87 8.80 9.09
C GLU A 64 -0.81 9.29 8.08
N GLU A 65 0.22 8.49 7.82
CA GLU A 65 1.39 8.92 7.06
C GLU A 65 1.33 8.53 5.58
N ARG A 66 0.60 7.46 5.23
CA ARG A 66 0.64 6.86 3.90
C ARG A 66 -0.63 6.96 3.10
N LEU A 67 -1.79 7.14 3.74
CA LEU A 67 -3.05 7.22 3.03
C LEU A 67 -3.38 8.68 2.64
N THR A 68 -4.01 8.85 1.47
CA THR A 68 -4.58 10.15 1.08
C THR A 68 -5.76 10.52 2.01
N PRO A 69 -6.12 11.81 2.10
CA PRO A 69 -7.18 12.27 3.00
C PRO A 69 -8.49 11.49 2.86
N GLN A 70 -8.89 11.17 1.64
CA GLN A 70 -10.13 10.45 1.36
C GLN A 70 -10.10 9.01 1.92
N TRP A 71 -8.98 8.32 1.79
CA TRP A 71 -8.80 6.98 2.35
C TRP A 71 -8.65 7.00 3.87
N ARG A 72 -8.12 8.09 4.45
CA ARG A 72 -8.14 8.28 5.91
C ARG A 72 -9.57 8.38 6.45
N GLU A 73 -10.43 9.15 5.77
CA GLU A 73 -11.85 9.23 6.13
C GLU A 73 -12.53 7.86 6.08
N ALA A 74 -12.27 7.07 5.02
CA ALA A 74 -12.79 5.72 4.92
C ALA A 74 -12.28 4.80 6.05
N ALA A 75 -11.01 4.95 6.45
CA ALA A 75 -10.44 4.21 7.59
C ALA A 75 -11.08 4.62 8.93
N LEU A 76 -11.34 5.91 9.14
CA LEU A 76 -12.04 6.44 10.31
C LEU A 76 -13.49 5.94 10.40
N ALA A 77 -14.17 5.84 9.26
CA ALA A 77 -15.49 5.28 9.13
C ALA A 77 -15.54 3.74 9.28
N ASP A 78 -14.42 3.11 9.62
CA ASP A 78 -14.26 1.64 9.73
C ASP A 78 -14.58 0.88 8.42
N ALA A 79 -14.49 1.53 7.27
CA ALA A 79 -14.76 0.91 5.96
C ALA A 79 -13.59 0.07 5.44
N LEU A 80 -12.38 0.18 6.04
CA LEU A 80 -11.17 -0.53 5.61
C LEU A 80 -10.77 -1.64 6.57
N SER A 81 -10.26 -2.74 6.01
CA SER A 81 -9.55 -3.77 6.78
C SER A 81 -8.07 -3.40 6.95
N ALA A 82 -7.38 -4.08 7.86
CA ALA A 82 -5.92 -3.92 8.00
C ALA A 82 -5.16 -4.26 6.72
N ASP A 83 -5.63 -5.28 5.97
CA ASP A 83 -5.04 -5.67 4.69
C ASP A 83 -5.27 -4.59 3.62
N ALA A 84 -6.47 -4.00 3.56
CA ALA A 84 -6.78 -2.90 2.65
C ALA A 84 -5.87 -1.69 2.90
N VAL A 85 -5.67 -1.31 4.17
CA VAL A 85 -4.73 -0.26 4.56
C VAL A 85 -3.30 -0.61 4.15
N GLY A 86 -2.89 -1.89 4.30
CA GLY A 86 -1.59 -2.36 3.84
C GLY A 86 -1.38 -2.12 2.35
N ILE A 87 -2.32 -2.57 1.53
CA ILE A 87 -2.29 -2.41 0.06
C ILE A 87 -2.21 -0.93 -0.32
N LEU A 88 -3.09 -0.10 0.25
CA LEU A 88 -3.12 1.34 -0.05
C LEU A 88 -1.83 2.04 0.36
N ALA A 89 -1.24 1.68 1.50
CA ALA A 89 -0.01 2.29 1.99
C ALA A 89 1.22 2.01 1.10
N ASP A 90 1.16 0.99 0.25
CA ASP A 90 2.21 0.62 -0.70
C ASP A 90 2.05 1.32 -2.07
N LEU A 91 0.95 2.06 -2.28
CA LEU A 91 0.65 2.81 -3.48
C LEU A 91 1.04 4.29 -3.34
N ASP A 92 1.36 4.93 -4.48
CA ASP A 92 1.48 6.39 -4.54
C ASP A 92 0.11 7.09 -4.40
N SER A 93 0.13 8.40 -4.16
CA SER A 93 -1.09 9.19 -3.96
C SER A 93 -2.00 9.19 -5.18
N ASP A 94 -1.44 9.25 -6.38
CA ASP A 94 -2.22 9.31 -7.63
C ASP A 94 -2.94 7.99 -7.90
N ALA A 95 -2.30 6.84 -7.59
CA ALA A 95 -2.93 5.54 -7.67
C ALA A 95 -4.04 5.38 -6.60
N GLN A 96 -3.79 5.87 -5.39
CA GLN A 96 -4.80 5.87 -4.34
C GLN A 96 -6.04 6.70 -4.74
N ASP A 97 -5.86 7.88 -5.31
CA ASP A 97 -6.96 8.76 -5.71
C ASP A 97 -7.78 8.16 -6.85
N ARG A 98 -7.14 7.53 -7.86
CA ARG A 98 -7.83 6.79 -8.92
C ARG A 98 -8.68 5.64 -8.36
N LEU A 99 -8.12 4.85 -7.46
CA LEU A 99 -8.84 3.75 -6.82
C LEU A 99 -9.99 4.26 -5.95
N HIS A 100 -9.80 5.39 -5.26
CA HIS A 100 -10.86 5.99 -4.45
C HIS A 100 -12.05 6.46 -5.30
N ALA A 101 -11.80 7.08 -6.45
CA ALA A 101 -12.85 7.50 -7.37
C ALA A 101 -13.71 6.30 -7.83
N THR A 102 -13.07 5.18 -8.17
CA THR A 102 -13.76 3.95 -8.56
C THR A 102 -14.51 3.31 -7.39
N TRP A 103 -13.88 3.23 -6.21
CA TRP A 103 -14.48 2.68 -4.99
C TRP A 103 -15.72 3.46 -4.54
N ARG A 104 -15.66 4.80 -4.62
CA ARG A 104 -16.77 5.68 -4.24
C ARG A 104 -17.99 5.51 -5.14
N ALA A 105 -17.80 5.15 -6.42
CA ALA A 105 -18.89 4.89 -7.35
C ALA A 105 -19.64 3.58 -7.04
N GLN A 106 -19.08 2.70 -6.22
CA GLN A 106 -19.65 1.39 -5.87
C GLN A 106 -19.63 1.25 -4.33
N PRO A 107 -20.78 1.19 -3.65
CA PRO A 107 -20.80 0.98 -2.21
C PRO A 107 -20.36 -0.45 -1.88
N LEU A 108 -19.07 -0.62 -1.56
CA LEU A 108 -18.45 -1.89 -1.22
C LEU A 108 -18.37 -2.06 0.31
N GLY A 109 -18.67 -3.24 0.81
CA GLY A 109 -18.42 -3.62 2.18
C GLY A 109 -16.91 -3.79 2.45
N LYS A 110 -16.52 -3.82 3.72
CA LYS A 110 -15.11 -3.89 4.18
C LYS A 110 -14.30 -5.02 3.54
N LYS A 111 -14.92 -6.19 3.38
CA LYS A 111 -14.31 -7.38 2.77
C LYS A 111 -14.18 -7.22 1.26
N GLU A 112 -15.24 -6.76 0.63
CA GLU A 112 -15.30 -6.48 -0.81
C GLU A 112 -14.33 -5.38 -1.22
N THR A 113 -14.17 -4.33 -0.40
CA THR A 113 -13.14 -3.29 -0.58
C THR A 113 -11.74 -3.89 -0.64
N THR A 114 -11.43 -4.84 0.26
CA THR A 114 -10.12 -5.50 0.27
C THR A 114 -9.89 -6.33 -1.00
N GLU A 115 -10.90 -7.05 -1.47
CA GLU A 115 -10.82 -7.84 -2.71
C GLU A 115 -10.74 -6.95 -3.95
N PHE A 116 -11.50 -5.86 -3.99
CA PHE A 116 -11.39 -4.85 -5.03
C PHE A 116 -9.96 -4.29 -5.13
N LEU A 117 -9.38 -3.88 -4.00
CA LEU A 117 -8.02 -3.35 -3.98
C LEU A 117 -7.00 -4.40 -4.44
N LYS A 118 -7.09 -5.64 -3.96
CA LYS A 118 -6.22 -6.74 -4.40
C LYS A 118 -6.31 -6.96 -5.90
N LYS A 119 -7.53 -6.99 -6.44
CA LYS A 119 -7.75 -7.20 -7.88
C LYS A 119 -7.19 -6.03 -8.69
N SER A 120 -7.49 -4.80 -8.31
CA SER A 120 -7.03 -3.60 -9.02
C SER A 120 -5.51 -3.40 -8.96
N THR A 121 -4.83 -3.94 -7.93
CA THR A 121 -3.37 -3.88 -7.81
C THR A 121 -2.67 -5.11 -8.40
N ALA A 122 -3.36 -6.25 -8.51
CA ALA A 122 -2.83 -7.46 -9.13
C ALA A 122 -2.92 -7.43 -10.67
N GLU A 123 -3.88 -6.71 -11.24
CA GLU A 123 -3.87 -6.41 -12.66
C GLU A 123 -2.72 -5.43 -12.91
N PRO A 124 -1.67 -5.81 -13.70
CA PRO A 124 -0.76 -4.81 -14.22
C PRO A 124 -1.66 -3.81 -14.92
N ALA A 125 -1.52 -2.52 -14.60
CA ALA A 125 -2.31 -1.45 -15.18
C ALA A 125 -2.44 -1.72 -16.68
N ALA A 126 -3.54 -2.35 -17.09
CA ALA A 126 -3.98 -2.29 -18.44
C ALA A 126 -4.14 -0.79 -18.65
N GLU A 127 -3.26 -0.24 -19.46
CA GLU A 127 -3.32 1.14 -19.90
C GLU A 127 -4.76 1.39 -20.36
N GLU A 128 -5.61 1.83 -19.42
CA GLU A 128 -6.84 2.47 -19.80
C GLU A 128 -6.41 3.66 -20.65
N ASP A 129 -6.75 3.57 -21.90
CA ASP A 129 -6.62 4.56 -22.94
C ASP A 129 -7.11 5.92 -22.41
N VAL A 130 -6.27 6.57 -21.61
CA VAL A 130 -6.42 7.99 -21.36
C VAL A 130 -6.17 8.61 -22.71
N LYS A 131 -7.23 9.05 -23.39
CA LYS A 131 -7.20 9.96 -24.53
C LYS A 131 -6.53 11.28 -24.12
N GLY A 132 -5.29 11.17 -23.68
CA GLY A 132 -4.33 12.26 -23.67
C GLY A 132 -3.70 12.35 -25.06
N PRO A 133 -3.18 13.50 -25.46
CA PRO A 133 -2.51 13.65 -26.75
C PRO A 133 -1.42 12.57 -26.86
N ALA A 134 -1.46 11.81 -27.96
CA ALA A 134 -0.58 10.67 -28.21
C ALA A 134 0.87 11.03 -27.83
N PRO A 135 1.58 10.18 -27.07
CA PRO A 135 2.94 10.47 -26.67
C PRO A 135 3.76 10.72 -27.93
N LYS A 136 4.53 11.80 -27.92
CA LYS A 136 5.41 12.15 -29.05
C LYS A 136 6.21 10.92 -29.43
N PRO A 137 6.34 10.55 -30.72
CA PRO A 137 6.95 9.31 -31.17
C PRO A 137 8.35 9.07 -30.59
N ALA A 138 9.09 10.12 -30.28
CA ALA A 138 10.37 10.08 -29.58
C ALA A 138 10.27 9.52 -28.13
N ALA A 139 9.19 9.77 -27.39
CA ALA A 139 9.00 9.28 -26.03
C ALA A 139 8.65 7.77 -26.01
N ALA A 140 7.85 7.32 -26.98
CA ALA A 140 7.52 5.91 -27.16
C ALA A 140 8.77 5.10 -27.56
N LEU A 141 9.61 5.64 -28.44
CA LEU A 141 10.90 5.03 -28.82
C LEU A 141 11.88 4.93 -27.66
N ALA A 142 11.97 5.99 -26.84
CA ALA A 142 12.84 6.00 -25.65
C ALA A 142 12.37 4.99 -24.58
N SER A 143 11.07 4.75 -24.46
CA SER A 143 10.50 3.73 -23.59
C SER A 143 10.80 2.31 -24.09
N ALA A 144 10.65 2.06 -25.39
CA ALA A 144 10.96 0.78 -26.03
C ALA A 144 12.45 0.45 -25.92
N LEU A 145 13.35 1.42 -26.17
CA LEU A 145 14.79 1.25 -26.01
C LEU A 145 15.21 0.97 -24.57
N ARG A 146 14.57 1.58 -23.58
CA ARG A 146 14.81 1.27 -22.18
C ARG A 146 14.39 -0.15 -21.82
N ALA A 147 13.26 -0.63 -22.35
CA ALA A 147 12.81 -2.00 -22.18
C ALA A 147 13.79 -3.01 -22.78
N LEU A 148 14.28 -2.76 -24.00
CA LEU A 148 15.31 -3.59 -24.66
C LEU A 148 16.62 -3.64 -23.88
N ARG A 149 17.13 -2.52 -23.39
CA ARG A 149 18.36 -2.48 -22.58
C ARG A 149 18.23 -3.25 -21.26
N ARG A 150 17.05 -3.21 -20.62
CA ARG A 150 16.79 -4.03 -19.43
C ARG A 150 16.75 -5.52 -19.75
N TYR A 151 16.34 -5.87 -20.95
CA TYR A 151 16.29 -7.25 -21.40
C TYR A 151 17.71 -7.77 -21.71
N GLU A 152 18.53 -7.01 -22.43
CA GLU A 152 19.93 -7.34 -22.71
C GLU A 152 20.76 -7.50 -21.43
N SER A 153 20.51 -6.68 -20.39
CA SER A 153 21.23 -6.77 -19.12
C SER A 153 20.83 -7.98 -18.26
N LYS A 154 19.74 -8.68 -18.58
CA LYS A 154 19.25 -9.87 -17.86
C LYS A 154 19.45 -11.18 -18.63
N ALA A 155 19.95 -11.13 -19.88
CA ALA A 155 20.06 -12.28 -20.74
C ALA A 155 21.36 -13.07 -20.49
N GLU A 156 21.42 -13.80 -19.35
CA GLU A 156 22.35 -14.93 -19.19
C GLU A 156 21.83 -16.25 -19.80
N ASN A 157 20.57 -16.29 -20.25
CA ASN A 157 19.96 -17.45 -20.91
C ASN A 157 19.28 -17.05 -22.23
N PRO A 158 19.32 -17.92 -23.27
CA PRO A 158 18.65 -17.63 -24.54
C PRO A 158 17.14 -17.46 -24.34
N PRO A 159 16.52 -16.46 -25.00
CA PRO A 159 15.11 -16.12 -24.79
C PRO A 159 14.19 -17.30 -25.11
N SER A 160 13.17 -17.50 -24.26
CA SER A 160 12.09 -18.46 -24.48
C SER A 160 11.29 -18.10 -25.76
N GLY A 161 10.52 -19.05 -26.31
CA GLY A 161 9.72 -18.80 -27.51
C GLY A 161 8.75 -17.61 -27.39
N LEU A 162 8.26 -17.34 -26.17
CA LEU A 162 7.40 -16.20 -25.87
C LEU A 162 8.17 -14.87 -25.96
N ASP A 163 9.40 -14.84 -25.52
CA ASP A 163 10.26 -13.65 -25.52
C ASP A 163 10.65 -13.27 -26.95
N ARG A 164 10.85 -14.25 -27.85
CA ARG A 164 11.07 -14.01 -29.27
C ARG A 164 9.90 -13.33 -29.95
N GLN A 165 8.68 -13.74 -29.67
CA GLN A 165 7.46 -13.12 -30.21
C GLN A 165 7.32 -11.66 -29.77
N VAL A 166 7.62 -11.38 -28.50
CA VAL A 166 7.57 -10.01 -27.94
C VAL A 166 8.64 -9.12 -28.60
N LEU A 167 9.87 -9.61 -28.75
CA LEU A 167 10.96 -8.89 -29.44
C LEU A 167 10.65 -8.62 -30.92
N GLU A 168 10.06 -9.58 -31.61
CA GLU A 168 9.65 -9.42 -33.01
C GLU A 168 8.53 -8.38 -33.16
N LYS A 169 7.57 -8.36 -32.22
CA LYS A 169 6.48 -7.37 -32.18
C LYS A 169 7.01 -5.96 -31.89
N ILE A 170 7.97 -5.82 -30.98
CA ILE A 170 8.65 -4.55 -30.67
C ILE A 170 9.45 -4.06 -31.89
N SER A 171 10.22 -4.94 -32.54
CA SER A 171 10.99 -4.61 -33.73
C SER A 171 10.11 -4.15 -34.90
N ARG A 172 9.00 -4.84 -35.17
CA ARG A 172 8.03 -4.45 -36.20
C ARG A 172 7.39 -3.09 -35.91
N THR A 173 7.08 -2.83 -34.62
CA THR A 173 6.46 -1.56 -34.21
C THR A 173 7.47 -0.40 -34.35
N ALA A 174 8.70 -0.59 -33.95
CA ALA A 174 9.79 0.39 -34.09
C ALA A 174 10.06 0.70 -35.59
N SER A 175 10.13 -0.32 -36.44
CA SER A 175 10.33 -0.14 -37.90
C SER A 175 9.16 0.61 -38.56
N ARG A 176 7.92 0.35 -38.11
CA ARG A 176 6.74 1.06 -38.61
C ARG A 176 6.71 2.54 -38.20
N LEU A 177 7.23 2.85 -37.03
CA LEU A 177 7.33 4.24 -36.53
C LEU A 177 8.46 5.00 -37.23
N LEU A 178 9.59 4.36 -37.51
CA LEU A 178 10.70 4.95 -38.24
C LEU A 178 10.41 5.13 -39.74
N GLY A 179 9.60 4.29 -40.35
CA GLY A 179 9.19 4.42 -41.74
C GLY A 179 8.11 5.48 -42.03
N ARG A 180 7.64 6.20 -41.00
CA ARG A 180 6.67 7.30 -41.09
C ARG A 180 7.28 8.68 -40.83
N ILE A 181 8.59 8.75 -40.65
CA ILE A 181 9.41 9.97 -40.61
C ILE A 181 10.11 10.14 -41.93
#